data_1bd7ad4cd7c178df4d46ddd950e50727
#
_entry.id   1bd7ad4cd7c178df4d46ddd950e50727
#
_cell.length_a   1.000
_cell.length_b   1.000
_cell.length_c   1.000
_cell.angle_alpha   90.00
_cell.angle_beta   90.00
_cell.angle_gamma   90.00
#
_symmetry.space_group_name_H-M   'P 1'
#
loop_
_entity.id
_entity.type
_entity.pdbx_description
1 polymer ?
#
loop_
_entity_poly.entity_id
_entity_poly.type
_entity_poly.pdbx_seq_one_letter_code
_entity_poly.pdbx_strand_id
1 'polypeptide(L)'
;MDVDAVAKLEELGIPVCATGDVHFLDPKDGKFRAIIQAAHGFKDADNQPPLYFKTTQEMLEEFSYLGKAKAEEVVIDNPAKIAARIGEVGLYPKHPEGKETFQPYWPDAADNIRNLCEEQIREWFGDNPPEIVVARKEKELSSILGYGYGTLYNIAEKLVKKSNADGYLVGSRGSVGSSYVAHLVGISEVNALPPHYRCPKCKWYTFDVDKSKYKVGVDLPPMKCPQCGEELYR
;
A
#
# COMPACT_ATOMS: atom_id res chain seq x y z
N MET A 1 1.25 30.41 13.49
CA MET A 1 -0.23 30.34 13.38
C MET A 1 -0.70 31.71 12.95
N ASP A 2 -1.59 31.79 11.97
CA ASP A 2 -2.15 33.05 11.49
C ASP A 2 -3.20 33.56 12.50
N VAL A 3 -3.03 34.82 12.96
CA VAL A 3 -3.90 35.45 13.99
C VAL A 3 -5.33 35.62 13.45
N ASP A 4 -5.47 36.01 12.17
CA ASP A 4 -6.78 36.21 11.56
C ASP A 4 -7.52 34.88 11.39
N ALA A 5 -6.80 33.80 11.08
CA ALA A 5 -7.38 32.45 11.02
C ALA A 5 -7.86 31.96 12.40
N VAL A 6 -7.12 32.26 13.47
CA VAL A 6 -7.53 31.93 14.84
C VAL A 6 -8.84 32.66 15.16
N ALA A 7 -8.90 33.98 14.96
CA ALA A 7 -10.10 34.78 15.22
C ALA A 7 -11.32 34.25 14.43
N LYS A 8 -11.13 33.88 13.18
CA LYS A 8 -12.23 33.35 12.35
C LYS A 8 -12.75 31.98 12.82
N LEU A 9 -11.87 31.10 13.28
CA LEU A 9 -12.28 29.80 13.82
C LEU A 9 -13.05 29.97 15.14
N GLU A 10 -12.66 30.95 15.95
CA GLU A 10 -13.38 31.28 17.19
C GLU A 10 -14.80 31.81 16.94
N GLU A 11 -14.98 32.70 15.95
CA GLU A 11 -16.31 33.17 15.53
C GLU A 11 -17.23 31.99 15.14
N LEU A 12 -16.64 30.90 14.61
CA LEU A 12 -17.34 29.69 14.24
C LEU A 12 -17.53 28.69 15.39
N GLY A 13 -17.03 29.02 16.60
CA GLY A 13 -17.09 28.14 17.75
C GLY A 13 -16.17 26.91 17.66
N ILE A 14 -15.14 26.95 16.79
CA ILE A 14 -14.19 25.87 16.59
C ILE A 14 -12.97 26.09 17.50
N PRO A 15 -12.69 25.17 18.44
CA PRO A 15 -11.53 25.32 19.32
C PRO A 15 -10.22 25.20 18.55
N VAL A 16 -9.29 26.11 18.82
CA VAL A 16 -7.95 26.13 18.20
C VAL A 16 -6.93 25.60 19.20
N CYS A 17 -6.03 24.74 18.77
CA CYS A 17 -4.94 24.20 19.57
C CYS A 17 -3.59 24.53 18.95
N ALA A 18 -2.63 24.88 19.81
CA ALA A 18 -1.23 24.99 19.42
C ALA A 18 -0.60 23.59 19.31
N THR A 19 0.13 23.34 18.22
CA THR A 19 0.87 22.11 18.02
C THR A 19 2.33 22.42 17.70
N GLY A 20 3.26 21.57 18.17
CA GLY A 20 4.70 21.77 17.98
C GLY A 20 5.26 21.11 16.71
N ASP A 21 4.46 20.37 15.94
CA ASP A 21 4.92 19.57 14.77
C ASP A 21 6.19 18.78 15.08
N VAL A 22 6.17 18.01 16.17
CA VAL A 22 7.34 17.36 16.75
C VAL A 22 7.90 16.28 15.82
N HIS A 23 9.17 16.43 15.45
CA HIS A 23 9.91 15.49 14.60
C HIS A 23 11.11 14.85 15.30
N PHE A 24 11.55 15.40 16.42
CA PHE A 24 12.67 14.88 17.21
C PHE A 24 12.53 15.30 18.69
N LEU A 25 13.26 14.65 19.59
CA LEU A 25 13.10 14.80 21.03
C LEU A 25 13.78 16.08 21.55
N ASP A 26 15.07 16.19 21.33
CA ASP A 26 15.91 17.29 21.84
C ASP A 26 16.30 18.25 20.71
N PRO A 27 16.54 19.56 20.99
CA PRO A 27 17.02 20.52 19.99
C PRO A 27 18.25 20.06 19.22
N LYS A 28 19.18 19.36 19.88
CA LYS A 28 20.41 18.80 19.28
C LYS A 28 20.15 17.73 18.22
N ASP A 29 18.96 17.12 18.21
CA ASP A 29 18.64 16.01 17.32
C ASP A 29 18.23 16.47 15.90
N GLY A 30 18.00 17.77 15.74
CA GLY A 30 17.74 18.39 14.44
C GLY A 30 18.79 18.04 13.38
N LYS A 31 20.05 17.85 13.79
CA LYS A 31 21.14 17.42 12.91
C LYS A 31 20.90 16.05 12.25
N PHE A 32 20.24 15.12 12.94
CA PHE A 32 19.93 13.80 12.39
C PHE A 32 18.84 13.90 11.33
N ARG A 33 17.83 14.75 11.57
CA ARG A 33 16.81 15.05 10.56
C ARG A 33 17.43 15.71 9.33
N ALA A 34 18.36 16.66 9.51
CA ALA A 34 19.09 17.29 8.42
C ALA A 34 19.82 16.26 7.54
N ILE A 35 20.51 15.30 8.14
CA ILE A 35 21.21 14.23 7.42
C ILE A 35 20.24 13.41 6.57
N ILE A 36 19.09 13.01 7.14
CA ILE A 36 18.08 12.23 6.43
C ILE A 36 17.50 13.04 5.27
N GLN A 37 17.16 14.30 5.48
CA GLN A 37 16.64 15.19 4.44
C GLN A 37 17.65 15.42 3.30
N ALA A 38 18.92 15.64 3.66
CA ALA A 38 19.99 15.79 2.66
C ALA A 38 20.14 14.51 1.81
N ALA A 39 20.08 13.33 2.43
CA ALA A 39 20.10 12.04 1.72
C ALA A 39 18.92 11.86 0.74
N HIS A 40 17.78 12.50 1.01
CA HIS A 40 16.61 12.52 0.11
C HIS A 40 16.63 13.70 -0.89
N GLY A 41 17.72 14.49 -0.93
CA GLY A 41 17.91 15.57 -1.90
C GLY A 41 17.22 16.90 -1.57
N PHE A 42 16.77 17.11 -0.32
CA PHE A 42 16.24 18.41 0.11
C PHE A 42 17.35 19.46 0.15
N LYS A 43 17.14 20.58 -0.55
CA LYS A 43 18.16 21.65 -0.69
C LYS A 43 18.32 22.51 0.56
N ASP A 44 17.29 22.53 1.42
CA ASP A 44 17.18 23.31 2.66
C ASP A 44 17.40 22.46 3.91
N ALA A 45 17.99 21.27 3.75
CA ALA A 45 18.18 20.31 4.84
C ALA A 45 18.97 20.91 6.03
N ASP A 46 19.88 21.84 5.80
CA ASP A 46 20.67 22.50 6.85
C ASP A 46 19.88 23.55 7.65
N ASN A 47 18.74 24.01 7.13
CA ASN A 47 17.89 24.98 7.80
C ASN A 47 16.77 24.27 8.57
N GLN A 48 17.09 23.72 9.73
CA GLN A 48 16.14 22.99 10.57
C GLN A 48 15.29 23.92 11.42
N PRO A 49 13.95 23.91 11.25
CA PRO A 49 13.06 24.58 12.19
C PRO A 49 13.08 23.87 13.55
N PRO A 50 12.68 24.55 14.65
CA PRO A 50 12.74 24.02 16.01
C PRO A 50 11.61 23.03 16.30
N LEU A 51 11.59 21.89 15.60
CA LEU A 51 10.58 20.84 15.67
C LEU A 51 10.87 19.79 16.75
N TYR A 52 11.49 20.20 17.84
CA TYR A 52 11.72 19.33 18.99
C TYR A 52 10.51 19.28 19.93
N PHE A 53 10.50 18.30 20.84
CA PHE A 53 9.45 18.15 21.83
C PHE A 53 9.57 19.25 22.90
N LYS A 54 8.80 20.31 22.72
CA LYS A 54 8.79 21.48 23.61
C LYS A 54 8.01 21.20 24.91
N THR A 55 8.50 21.77 26.00
CA THR A 55 7.76 21.86 27.27
C THR A 55 6.58 22.83 27.13
N THR A 56 5.63 22.75 28.05
CA THR A 56 4.51 23.71 28.10
C THR A 56 4.98 25.16 28.18
N GLN A 57 6.05 25.42 28.96
CA GLN A 57 6.61 26.76 29.07
C GLN A 57 7.18 27.27 27.74
N GLU A 58 7.95 26.45 27.03
CA GLU A 58 8.48 26.79 25.72
C GLU A 58 7.37 27.00 24.67
N MET A 59 6.30 26.22 24.72
CA MET A 59 5.12 26.44 23.88
C MET A 59 4.42 27.77 24.21
N LEU A 60 4.24 28.12 25.47
CA LEU A 60 3.66 29.40 25.87
C LEU A 60 4.51 30.58 25.38
N GLU A 61 5.84 30.47 25.46
CA GLU A 61 6.77 31.49 24.96
C GLU A 61 6.67 31.63 23.42
N GLU A 62 6.63 30.51 22.69
CA GLU A 62 6.50 30.50 21.22
C GLU A 62 5.19 31.12 20.76
N PHE A 63 4.09 30.90 21.47
CA PHE A 63 2.77 31.46 21.13
C PHE A 63 2.46 32.79 21.86
N SER A 64 3.45 33.39 22.50
CA SER A 64 3.26 34.66 23.24
C SER A 64 2.78 35.84 22.39
N TYR A 65 3.02 35.80 21.08
CA TYR A 65 2.53 36.80 20.12
C TYR A 65 1.00 36.89 20.04
N LEU A 66 0.27 35.86 20.48
CA LEU A 66 -1.20 35.89 20.58
C LEU A 66 -1.70 36.65 21.86
N GLY A 67 -0.78 37.07 22.73
CA GLY A 67 -1.09 37.57 24.05
C GLY A 67 -1.26 36.44 25.09
N LYS A 68 -0.98 36.74 26.35
CA LYS A 68 -0.89 35.73 27.43
C LYS A 68 -2.14 34.87 27.54
N ALA A 69 -3.33 35.48 27.63
CA ALA A 69 -4.58 34.74 27.81
C ALA A 69 -4.86 33.78 26.62
N LYS A 70 -4.61 34.24 25.40
CA LYS A 70 -4.84 33.43 24.22
C LYS A 70 -3.78 32.31 24.06
N ALA A 71 -2.53 32.58 24.43
CA ALA A 71 -1.48 31.55 24.47
C ALA A 71 -1.85 30.44 25.48
N GLU A 72 -2.30 30.77 26.67
CA GLU A 72 -2.76 29.80 27.66
C GLU A 72 -3.95 29.00 27.13
N GLU A 73 -4.92 29.64 26.49
CA GLU A 73 -6.09 28.98 25.92
C GLU A 73 -5.69 27.94 24.84
N VAL A 74 -4.86 28.32 23.87
CA VAL A 74 -4.53 27.42 22.73
C VAL A 74 -3.49 26.36 23.10
N VAL A 75 -2.61 26.61 24.07
CA VAL A 75 -1.55 25.67 24.50
C VAL A 75 -2.03 24.72 25.59
N ILE A 76 -2.89 25.18 26.51
CA ILE A 76 -3.27 24.42 27.70
C ILE A 76 -4.76 24.04 27.67
N ASP A 77 -5.66 25.07 27.67
CA ASP A 77 -7.07 24.85 27.92
C ASP A 77 -7.77 24.06 26.82
N ASN A 78 -7.58 24.45 25.56
CA ASN A 78 -8.24 23.79 24.43
C ASN A 78 -7.73 22.36 24.19
N PRO A 79 -6.41 22.08 24.26
CA PRO A 79 -5.93 20.69 24.27
C PRO A 79 -6.53 19.83 25.37
N ALA A 80 -6.61 20.39 26.61
CA ALA A 80 -7.21 19.70 27.76
C ALA A 80 -8.72 19.44 27.55
N LYS A 81 -9.47 20.43 27.04
CA LYS A 81 -10.90 20.30 26.75
C LYS A 81 -11.13 19.24 25.63
N ILE A 82 -10.29 19.20 24.61
CA ILE A 82 -10.39 18.20 23.53
C ILE A 82 -10.06 16.81 24.08
N ALA A 83 -8.97 16.68 24.84
CA ALA A 83 -8.60 15.42 25.46
C ALA A 83 -9.70 14.87 26.39
N ALA A 84 -10.36 15.74 27.16
CA ALA A 84 -11.46 15.36 28.04
C ALA A 84 -12.71 14.84 27.31
N ARG A 85 -12.84 15.11 25.99
CA ARG A 85 -13.91 14.57 25.16
C ARG A 85 -13.63 13.16 24.65
N ILE A 86 -12.38 12.70 24.75
CA ILE A 86 -11.96 11.36 24.33
C ILE A 86 -12.26 10.41 25.49
N GLY A 87 -13.19 9.52 25.27
CA GLY A 87 -13.52 8.46 26.22
C GLY A 87 -12.64 7.23 26.04
N GLU A 88 -12.97 6.18 26.77
CA GLU A 88 -12.34 4.88 26.58
C GLU A 88 -12.73 4.29 25.22
N VAL A 89 -11.74 4.07 24.37
CA VAL A 89 -11.96 3.57 22.98
C VAL A 89 -11.39 2.17 22.88
N GLY A 90 -12.23 1.20 22.51
CA GLY A 90 -11.76 -0.11 22.08
C GLY A 90 -11.07 0.01 20.71
N LEU A 91 -9.86 -0.54 20.58
CA LEU A 91 -9.09 -0.51 19.32
C LEU A 91 -9.85 -1.17 18.15
N TYR A 92 -10.60 -2.20 18.45
CA TYR A 92 -11.37 -2.94 17.47
C TYR A 92 -12.83 -3.03 17.89
N PRO A 93 -13.78 -2.82 16.96
CA PRO A 93 -15.19 -3.06 17.25
C PRO A 93 -15.38 -4.55 17.58
N LYS A 94 -16.21 -4.85 18.56
CA LYS A 94 -16.53 -6.24 18.92
C LYS A 94 -17.35 -6.88 17.81
N HIS A 95 -16.83 -7.97 17.25
CA HIS A 95 -17.57 -8.76 16.27
C HIS A 95 -18.73 -9.48 16.98
N PRO A 96 -19.98 -9.46 16.42
CA PRO A 96 -21.14 -10.12 17.04
C PRO A 96 -20.92 -11.62 17.31
N GLU A 97 -20.14 -12.28 16.46
CA GLU A 97 -19.82 -13.72 16.56
C GLU A 97 -18.47 -13.99 17.27
N GLY A 98 -17.86 -12.99 17.91
CA GLY A 98 -16.58 -13.14 18.62
C GLY A 98 -15.35 -13.31 17.72
N LYS A 99 -15.46 -13.05 16.41
CA LYS A 99 -14.32 -13.08 15.48
C LYS A 99 -13.41 -11.87 15.70
N GLU A 100 -12.12 -12.02 15.35
CA GLU A 100 -11.15 -10.91 15.45
C GLU A 100 -11.27 -9.89 14.31
N THR A 101 -11.88 -10.28 13.18
CA THR A 101 -11.95 -9.46 11.97
C THR A 101 -13.34 -9.47 11.35
N PHE A 102 -13.71 -8.37 10.70
CA PHE A 102 -14.95 -8.22 9.92
C PHE A 102 -14.70 -8.50 8.44
N GLN A 103 -14.21 -9.70 8.12
CA GLN A 103 -14.01 -10.06 6.72
C GLN A 103 -15.36 -10.25 6.02
N PRO A 104 -15.57 -9.65 4.83
CA PRO A 104 -16.75 -9.94 4.03
C PRO A 104 -16.75 -11.41 3.63
N TYR A 105 -17.91 -12.01 3.57
CA TYR A 105 -18.09 -13.41 3.17
C TYR A 105 -18.82 -13.48 1.82
N TRP A 106 -18.22 -14.23 0.90
CA TRP A 106 -18.82 -14.55 -0.40
C TRP A 106 -18.70 -16.06 -0.63
N PRO A 107 -19.83 -16.79 -0.65
CA PRO A 107 -19.82 -18.26 -0.64
C PRO A 107 -18.93 -18.90 -1.70
N ASP A 108 -19.04 -18.43 -2.95
CA ASP A 108 -18.36 -19.02 -4.11
C ASP A 108 -16.97 -18.41 -4.40
N ALA A 109 -16.47 -17.56 -3.52
CA ALA A 109 -15.24 -16.81 -3.78
C ALA A 109 -14.02 -17.71 -3.98
N ALA A 110 -13.91 -18.79 -3.20
CA ALA A 110 -12.81 -19.73 -3.29
C ALA A 110 -12.79 -20.46 -4.63
N ASP A 111 -13.95 -20.95 -5.05
CA ASP A 111 -14.11 -21.67 -6.32
C ASP A 111 -13.92 -20.73 -7.51
N ASN A 112 -14.44 -19.51 -7.42
CA ASN A 112 -14.24 -18.50 -8.46
C ASN A 112 -12.75 -18.20 -8.70
N ILE A 113 -11.98 -17.96 -7.63
CA ILE A 113 -10.54 -17.67 -7.76
C ILE A 113 -9.79 -18.88 -8.30
N ARG A 114 -10.12 -20.09 -7.86
CA ARG A 114 -9.54 -21.33 -8.38
C ARG A 114 -9.78 -21.47 -9.87
N ASN A 115 -11.04 -21.34 -10.30
CA ASN A 115 -11.45 -21.47 -11.71
C ASN A 115 -10.77 -20.42 -12.58
N LEU A 116 -10.73 -19.15 -12.15
CA LEU A 116 -10.02 -18.10 -12.88
C LEU A 116 -8.54 -18.41 -13.07
N CYS A 117 -7.87 -18.95 -12.04
CA CYS A 117 -6.47 -19.36 -12.16
C CYS A 117 -6.30 -20.50 -13.18
N GLU A 118 -7.17 -21.50 -13.16
CA GLU A 118 -7.10 -22.65 -14.07
C GLU A 118 -7.39 -22.27 -15.51
N GLU A 119 -8.40 -21.43 -15.72
CA GLU A 119 -8.72 -20.88 -17.05
C GLU A 119 -7.56 -20.10 -17.62
N GLN A 120 -6.94 -19.21 -16.80
CA GLN A 120 -5.83 -18.38 -17.24
C GLN A 120 -4.58 -19.20 -17.55
N ILE A 121 -4.28 -20.24 -16.74
CA ILE A 121 -3.15 -21.16 -17.02
C ILE A 121 -3.40 -21.93 -18.32
N ARG A 122 -4.61 -22.43 -18.53
CA ARG A 122 -4.98 -23.12 -19.78
C ARG A 122 -4.88 -22.19 -20.98
N GLU A 123 -5.32 -20.96 -20.84
CA GLU A 123 -5.18 -19.96 -21.89
C GLU A 123 -3.71 -19.69 -22.25
N TRP A 124 -2.83 -19.62 -21.25
CA TRP A 124 -1.42 -19.28 -21.49
C TRP A 124 -0.54 -20.45 -21.90
N PHE A 125 -0.77 -21.63 -21.35
CA PHE A 125 0.11 -22.79 -21.51
C PHE A 125 -0.56 -24.03 -22.16
N GLY A 126 -1.87 -23.96 -22.41
CA GLY A 126 -2.63 -25.11 -22.95
C GLY A 126 -2.96 -26.15 -21.87
N ASP A 127 -3.27 -27.38 -22.31
CA ASP A 127 -3.73 -28.46 -21.44
C ASP A 127 -2.59 -29.11 -20.62
N ASN A 128 -1.33 -28.87 -20.98
CA ASN A 128 -0.15 -29.41 -20.30
C ASN A 128 0.76 -28.30 -19.79
N PRO A 129 0.33 -27.53 -18.77
CA PRO A 129 1.13 -26.44 -18.20
C PRO A 129 2.40 -27.00 -17.53
N PRO A 130 3.49 -26.21 -17.48
CA PRO A 130 4.72 -26.63 -16.83
C PRO A 130 4.52 -26.78 -15.31
N GLU A 131 5.20 -27.77 -14.73
CA GLU A 131 5.10 -28.10 -13.28
C GLU A 131 5.38 -26.88 -12.39
N ILE A 132 6.35 -26.04 -12.75
CA ILE A 132 6.70 -24.82 -11.98
C ILE A 132 5.51 -23.86 -11.89
N VAL A 133 4.68 -23.76 -12.91
CA VAL A 133 3.47 -22.93 -12.94
C VAL A 133 2.41 -23.50 -12.02
N VAL A 134 2.15 -24.81 -12.14
CA VAL A 134 1.14 -25.51 -11.32
C VAL A 134 1.53 -25.48 -9.85
N ALA A 135 2.77 -25.85 -9.55
CA ALA A 135 3.28 -25.88 -8.17
C ALA A 135 3.23 -24.48 -7.51
N ARG A 136 3.58 -23.41 -8.25
CA ARG A 136 3.51 -22.05 -7.74
C ARG A 136 2.06 -21.63 -7.46
N LYS A 137 1.14 -21.88 -8.39
CA LYS A 137 -0.29 -21.63 -8.21
C LYS A 137 -0.83 -22.35 -6.99
N GLU A 138 -0.60 -23.66 -6.85
CA GLU A 138 -1.13 -24.46 -5.73
C GLU A 138 -0.56 -24.00 -4.38
N LYS A 139 0.72 -23.70 -4.32
CA LYS A 139 1.36 -23.18 -3.10
C LYS A 139 0.71 -21.89 -2.61
N GLU A 140 0.45 -20.94 -3.51
CA GLU A 140 -0.15 -19.67 -3.14
C GLU A 140 -1.65 -19.81 -2.86
N LEU A 141 -2.39 -20.55 -3.69
CA LEU A 141 -3.82 -20.78 -3.53
C LEU A 141 -4.14 -21.47 -2.21
N SER A 142 -3.38 -22.50 -1.83
CA SER A 142 -3.58 -23.18 -0.55
C SER A 142 -3.43 -22.24 0.64
N SER A 143 -2.47 -21.32 0.59
CA SER A 143 -2.28 -20.29 1.62
C SER A 143 -3.41 -19.26 1.61
N ILE A 144 -3.73 -18.69 0.44
CA ILE A 144 -4.77 -17.66 0.29
C ILE A 144 -6.14 -18.19 0.77
N LEU A 145 -6.51 -19.39 0.34
CA LEU A 145 -7.79 -19.98 0.70
C LEU A 145 -7.79 -20.52 2.13
N GLY A 146 -6.67 -21.09 2.59
CA GLY A 146 -6.52 -21.62 3.96
C GLY A 146 -6.65 -20.53 5.03
N TYR A 147 -6.20 -19.31 4.73
CA TYR A 147 -6.38 -18.15 5.62
C TYR A 147 -7.67 -17.37 5.36
N GLY A 148 -8.57 -17.84 4.50
CA GLY A 148 -9.87 -17.22 4.24
C GLY A 148 -9.82 -15.97 3.35
N TYR A 149 -8.74 -15.72 2.63
CA TYR A 149 -8.59 -14.53 1.77
C TYR A 149 -9.27 -14.65 0.39
N GLY A 150 -9.95 -15.76 0.10
CA GLY A 150 -10.63 -15.96 -1.19
C GLY A 150 -11.60 -14.84 -1.54
N THR A 151 -12.42 -14.39 -0.58
CA THR A 151 -13.36 -13.29 -0.79
C THR A 151 -12.63 -11.98 -1.13
N LEU A 152 -11.53 -11.66 -0.45
CA LEU A 152 -10.76 -10.44 -0.71
C LEU A 152 -10.14 -10.45 -2.11
N TYR A 153 -9.57 -11.58 -2.54
CA TYR A 153 -9.05 -11.74 -3.90
C TYR A 153 -10.16 -11.61 -4.95
N ASN A 154 -11.33 -12.21 -4.71
CA ASN A 154 -12.48 -12.12 -5.62
C ASN A 154 -13.01 -10.68 -5.74
N ILE A 155 -13.06 -9.92 -4.64
CA ILE A 155 -13.43 -8.50 -4.66
C ILE A 155 -12.39 -7.69 -5.42
N ALA A 156 -11.09 -7.90 -5.15
CA ALA A 156 -10.00 -7.19 -5.79
C ALA A 156 -9.99 -7.44 -7.31
N GLU A 157 -10.15 -8.70 -7.75
CA GLU A 157 -10.29 -9.04 -9.18
C GLU A 157 -11.40 -8.25 -9.85
N LYS A 158 -12.61 -8.25 -9.26
CA LYS A 158 -13.76 -7.54 -9.82
C LYS A 158 -13.55 -6.03 -9.88
N LEU A 159 -12.96 -5.44 -8.85
CA LEU A 159 -12.66 -4.01 -8.80
C LEU A 159 -11.63 -3.62 -9.86
N VAL A 160 -10.52 -4.35 -9.97
CA VAL A 160 -9.48 -4.08 -10.96
C VAL A 160 -10.03 -4.25 -12.38
N LYS A 161 -10.75 -5.34 -12.64
CA LYS A 161 -11.38 -5.59 -13.93
C LYS A 161 -12.37 -4.49 -14.33
N LYS A 162 -13.20 -4.03 -13.39
CA LYS A 162 -14.14 -2.93 -13.62
C LYS A 162 -13.40 -1.63 -13.89
N SER A 163 -12.38 -1.30 -13.10
CA SER A 163 -11.59 -0.09 -13.29
C SER A 163 -10.91 -0.05 -14.67
N ASN A 164 -10.29 -1.16 -15.08
CA ASN A 164 -9.66 -1.28 -16.39
C ASN A 164 -10.70 -1.17 -17.53
N ALA A 165 -11.88 -1.77 -17.36
CA ALA A 165 -12.97 -1.66 -18.34
C ALA A 165 -13.49 -0.24 -18.48
N ASP A 166 -13.42 0.57 -17.42
CA ASP A 166 -13.78 2.00 -17.45
C ASP A 166 -12.63 2.90 -17.97
N GLY A 167 -11.49 2.32 -18.34
CA GLY A 167 -10.34 3.05 -18.90
C GLY A 167 -9.38 3.61 -17.85
N TYR A 168 -9.50 3.23 -16.58
CA TYR A 168 -8.60 3.63 -15.51
C TYR A 168 -7.54 2.57 -15.25
N LEU A 169 -6.27 2.97 -15.27
CA LEU A 169 -5.16 2.09 -14.94
C LEU A 169 -5.11 1.79 -13.45
N VAL A 170 -4.88 0.53 -13.13
CA VAL A 170 -4.68 0.06 -11.75
C VAL A 170 -3.28 -0.55 -11.64
N GLY A 171 -2.47 -0.01 -10.73
CA GLY A 171 -1.16 -0.56 -10.40
C GLY A 171 -1.19 -1.31 -9.07
N SER A 172 -0.51 -2.44 -8.99
CA SER A 172 -0.36 -3.17 -7.73
C SER A 172 0.71 -2.55 -6.84
N ARG A 173 0.45 -2.56 -5.52
CA ARG A 173 1.36 -2.05 -4.51
C ARG A 173 1.48 -3.04 -3.35
N GLY A 174 2.70 -3.16 -2.81
CA GLY A 174 2.96 -4.08 -1.70
C GLY A 174 3.14 -5.54 -2.13
N SER A 175 3.04 -6.46 -1.19
CA SER A 175 3.34 -7.88 -1.38
C SER A 175 2.43 -8.60 -2.38
N VAL A 176 1.21 -8.12 -2.60
CA VAL A 176 0.29 -8.68 -3.61
C VAL A 176 0.86 -8.57 -5.04
N GLY A 177 1.70 -7.55 -5.29
CA GLY A 177 2.38 -7.38 -6.58
C GLY A 177 3.31 -8.54 -6.96
N SER A 178 3.76 -9.34 -6.00
CA SER A 178 4.60 -10.53 -6.24
C SER A 178 3.85 -11.85 -6.12
N SER A 179 2.52 -11.82 -5.98
CA SER A 179 1.67 -13.01 -5.98
C SER A 179 1.38 -13.48 -7.40
N TYR A 180 1.69 -14.75 -7.70
CA TYR A 180 1.37 -15.34 -8.98
C TYR A 180 -0.13 -15.55 -9.16
N VAL A 181 -0.86 -15.87 -8.08
CA VAL A 181 -2.33 -15.94 -8.10
C VAL A 181 -2.92 -14.57 -8.44
N ALA A 182 -2.42 -13.49 -7.84
CA ALA A 182 -2.87 -12.13 -8.19
C ALA A 182 -2.63 -11.79 -9.66
N HIS A 183 -1.51 -12.26 -10.24
CA HIS A 183 -1.20 -12.10 -11.65
C HIS A 183 -2.14 -12.92 -12.54
N LEU A 184 -2.42 -14.18 -12.18
CA LEU A 184 -3.35 -15.05 -12.93
C LEU A 184 -4.76 -14.48 -13.00
N VAL A 185 -5.26 -13.93 -11.90
CA VAL A 185 -6.63 -13.37 -11.86
C VAL A 185 -6.71 -11.88 -12.28
N GLY A 186 -5.60 -11.31 -12.75
CA GLY A 186 -5.57 -9.95 -13.28
C GLY A 186 -5.56 -8.82 -12.24
N ILE A 187 -5.28 -9.12 -10.98
CA ILE A 187 -5.12 -8.10 -9.91
C ILE A 187 -3.77 -7.37 -10.08
N SER A 188 -2.74 -8.07 -10.56
CA SER A 188 -1.38 -7.55 -10.71
C SER A 188 -0.84 -7.82 -12.11
N GLU A 189 -0.12 -6.85 -12.66
CA GLU A 189 0.61 -7.02 -13.93
C GLU A 189 1.94 -7.75 -13.73
N VAL A 190 2.42 -7.86 -12.50
CA VAL A 190 3.74 -8.42 -12.19
C VAL A 190 3.69 -9.93 -12.23
N ASN A 191 4.44 -10.53 -13.15
CA ASN A 191 4.62 -11.97 -13.21
C ASN A 191 5.68 -12.43 -12.19
N ALA A 192 5.25 -13.17 -11.18
CA ALA A 192 6.12 -13.68 -10.12
C ALA A 192 6.89 -14.95 -10.47
N LEU A 193 6.74 -15.47 -11.69
CA LEU A 193 7.52 -16.61 -12.17
C LEU A 193 8.93 -16.19 -12.59
N PRO A 194 9.88 -17.13 -12.60
CA PRO A 194 11.19 -16.88 -13.22
C PRO A 194 11.06 -16.44 -14.68
N PRO A 195 12.05 -15.72 -15.23
CA PRO A 195 12.06 -15.31 -16.63
C PRO A 195 11.78 -16.49 -17.56
N HIS A 196 10.86 -16.31 -18.51
CA HIS A 196 10.46 -17.33 -19.47
C HIS A 196 9.83 -16.70 -20.70
N TYR A 197 9.73 -17.47 -21.76
CA TYR A 197 8.97 -17.13 -22.96
C TYR A 197 7.71 -17.96 -23.05
N ARG A 198 6.61 -17.37 -23.53
CA ARG A 198 5.39 -18.08 -23.90
C ARG A 198 4.79 -17.54 -25.19
N CYS A 199 4.25 -18.43 -26.01
CA CYS A 199 3.58 -18.07 -27.23
C CYS A 199 2.08 -17.85 -27.02
N PRO A 200 1.54 -16.67 -27.38
CA PRO A 200 0.11 -16.42 -27.24
C PRO A 200 -0.75 -17.30 -28.16
N LYS A 201 -0.19 -17.77 -29.28
CA LYS A 201 -0.92 -18.49 -30.33
C LYS A 201 -0.90 -19.99 -30.14
N CYS A 202 0.28 -20.62 -30.12
CA CYS A 202 0.40 -22.09 -30.08
C CYS A 202 0.69 -22.64 -28.67
N LYS A 203 0.78 -21.78 -27.65
CA LYS A 203 1.02 -22.14 -26.25
C LYS A 203 2.40 -22.75 -25.98
N TRP A 204 3.31 -22.71 -26.95
CA TRP A 204 4.70 -23.09 -26.74
C TRP A 204 5.33 -22.19 -25.68
N TYR A 205 6.17 -22.76 -24.81
CA TYR A 205 6.87 -22.04 -23.75
C TYR A 205 8.27 -22.59 -23.51
N THR A 206 9.12 -21.79 -22.87
CA THR A 206 10.41 -22.24 -22.34
C THR A 206 10.83 -21.44 -21.11
N PHE A 207 11.29 -22.15 -20.08
CA PHE A 207 11.98 -21.63 -18.92
C PHE A 207 13.50 -21.82 -18.99
N ASP A 208 13.98 -22.36 -20.11
CA ASP A 208 15.41 -22.51 -20.41
C ASP A 208 15.95 -21.17 -20.92
N VAL A 209 16.30 -20.31 -19.96
CA VAL A 209 16.87 -18.99 -20.17
C VAL A 209 18.05 -18.79 -19.23
N ASP A 210 19.01 -17.96 -19.64
CA ASP A 210 20.18 -17.64 -18.81
C ASP A 210 19.79 -16.79 -17.60
N LYS A 211 19.51 -17.46 -16.48
CA LYS A 211 19.13 -16.85 -15.21
C LYS A 211 20.27 -16.08 -14.53
N SER A 212 21.51 -16.25 -14.96
CA SER A 212 22.63 -15.47 -14.47
C SER A 212 22.59 -14.05 -15.05
N LYS A 213 22.17 -13.92 -16.29
CA LYS A 213 22.07 -12.68 -17.05
C LYS A 213 20.72 -11.99 -16.91
N TYR A 214 19.62 -12.73 -16.93
CA TYR A 214 18.26 -12.18 -16.91
C TYR A 214 17.55 -12.55 -15.60
N LYS A 215 17.11 -11.54 -14.86
CA LYS A 215 16.44 -11.72 -13.55
C LYS A 215 14.93 -11.64 -13.66
N VAL A 216 14.42 -10.89 -14.63
CA VAL A 216 12.99 -10.69 -14.88
C VAL A 216 12.68 -10.85 -16.37
N GLY A 217 11.41 -11.17 -16.68
CA GLY A 217 11.00 -11.44 -18.07
C GLY A 217 11.22 -10.26 -19.01
N VAL A 218 11.01 -9.03 -18.56
CA VAL A 218 11.17 -7.82 -19.37
C VAL A 218 12.60 -7.60 -19.88
N ASP A 219 13.61 -8.16 -19.21
CA ASP A 219 15.02 -8.07 -19.62
C ASP A 219 15.38 -9.08 -20.73
N LEU A 220 14.51 -10.05 -21.00
CA LEU A 220 14.73 -11.02 -22.05
C LEU A 220 14.66 -10.34 -23.44
N PRO A 221 15.54 -10.68 -24.39
CA PRO A 221 15.46 -10.14 -25.73
C PRO A 221 14.17 -10.58 -26.45
N PRO A 222 13.64 -9.78 -27.38
CA PRO A 222 12.51 -10.20 -28.22
C PRO A 222 12.86 -11.50 -28.97
N MET A 223 11.92 -12.45 -29.01
CA MET A 223 12.10 -13.73 -29.68
C MET A 223 10.81 -14.15 -30.37
N LYS A 224 10.94 -14.76 -31.52
CA LYS A 224 9.82 -15.39 -32.25
C LYS A 224 9.66 -16.85 -31.87
N CYS A 225 8.42 -17.29 -31.82
CA CYS A 225 8.08 -18.67 -31.51
C CYS A 225 8.73 -19.66 -32.55
N PRO A 226 9.51 -20.64 -32.08
CA PRO A 226 10.14 -21.61 -32.98
C PRO A 226 9.13 -22.53 -33.66
N GLN A 227 7.90 -22.64 -33.14
CA GLN A 227 6.87 -23.51 -33.75
C GLN A 227 5.97 -22.76 -34.73
N CYS A 228 5.59 -21.51 -34.48
CA CYS A 228 4.60 -20.83 -35.33
C CYS A 228 5.02 -19.44 -35.80
N GLY A 229 6.22 -18.96 -35.42
CA GLY A 229 6.76 -17.67 -35.85
C GLY A 229 6.13 -16.43 -35.17
N GLU A 230 5.15 -16.60 -34.28
CA GLU A 230 4.50 -15.53 -33.55
C GLU A 230 5.48 -14.86 -32.55
N GLU A 231 5.29 -13.58 -32.24
CA GLU A 231 6.08 -12.91 -31.24
C GLU A 231 5.76 -13.45 -29.84
N LEU A 232 6.79 -13.75 -29.05
CA LEU A 232 6.64 -14.35 -27.73
C LEU A 232 6.46 -13.29 -26.65
N TYR A 233 5.58 -13.58 -25.69
CA TYR A 233 5.55 -12.87 -24.41
C TYR A 233 6.74 -13.27 -23.53
N ARG A 234 7.14 -12.32 -22.70
CA ARG A 234 8.33 -12.40 -21.85
C ARG A 234 7.95 -12.16 -20.40
#